data_4057f425d6cf7ba5637957034a810e04
#
_entry.id   4057f425d6cf7ba5637957034a810e04
#
_cell.length_a   1.000
_cell.length_b   1.000
_cell.length_c   1.000
_cell.angle_alpha   90.00
_cell.angle_beta   90.00
_cell.angle_gamma   90.00
#
_symmetry.space_group_name_H-M   'P 1'
#
loop_
_entity.id
_entity.type
_entity.pdbx_description
1 polymer ?
#
loop_
_entity_poly.entity_id
_entity_poly.type
_entity_poly.pdbx_seq_one_letter_code
_entity_poly.pdbx_strand_id
1 'polypeptide(L)'
;MENGIDQSQLAQIEKIASNKINQDFEEAVEEDDPTEDSLTEHIFAPTEVLEEKGERSPEEKEPTVMVDSALFAIRELMESDDRCLLYGQDVGGRLGGVFREAATLAQQFGDDRVFNTPIQEAFIVGSTVGMSAVGLKPIVEVQFADYIWPGLNQLFTEVSRSNYLTQGKWPVSMILRVPIGAYGSGGPYH
;
A
#
# COMPACT_ATOMS: atom_id res chain seq x y z
N MET A 1 -3.60 26.89 -27.73
CA MET A 1 -4.08 26.13 -26.57
C MET A 1 -4.36 24.71 -27.03
N GLU A 2 -3.47 23.79 -26.70
CA GLU A 2 -3.46 22.43 -27.27
C GLU A 2 -4.48 21.45 -26.66
N ASN A 3 -5.25 21.84 -25.63
CA ASN A 3 -6.11 20.91 -24.88
C ASN A 3 -7.62 21.25 -24.89
N GLY A 4 -8.07 22.12 -25.76
CA GLY A 4 -9.52 22.37 -25.96
C GLY A 4 -10.27 23.10 -24.83
N ILE A 5 -9.55 23.56 -23.76
CA ILE A 5 -10.15 24.36 -22.69
C ILE A 5 -9.96 25.84 -23.01
N ASP A 6 -11.05 26.60 -23.05
CA ASP A 6 -10.99 28.04 -23.31
C ASP A 6 -10.79 28.88 -22.03
N GLN A 7 -10.49 30.16 -22.18
CA GLN A 7 -10.25 31.09 -21.06
C GLN A 7 -11.48 31.26 -20.16
N SER A 8 -12.68 31.15 -20.70
CA SER A 8 -13.91 31.31 -19.93
C SER A 8 -14.15 30.11 -19.03
N GLN A 9 -13.81 28.91 -19.50
CA GLN A 9 -13.86 27.66 -18.72
C GLN A 9 -12.83 27.68 -17.58
N LEU A 10 -11.61 28.17 -17.86
CA LEU A 10 -10.57 28.31 -16.80
C LEU A 10 -11.03 29.30 -15.72
N ALA A 11 -11.52 30.47 -16.09
CA ALA A 11 -12.03 31.46 -15.15
C ALA A 11 -13.21 30.93 -14.31
N GLN A 12 -14.07 30.13 -14.91
CA GLN A 12 -15.18 29.48 -14.19
C GLN A 12 -14.65 28.43 -13.16
N ILE A 13 -13.67 27.62 -13.53
CA ILE A 13 -13.06 26.66 -12.66
C ILE A 13 -12.36 27.37 -11.48
N GLU A 14 -11.57 28.41 -11.75
CA GLU A 14 -10.92 29.21 -10.71
C GLU A 14 -11.92 29.83 -9.73
N LYS A 15 -13.03 30.36 -10.25
CA LYS A 15 -14.10 30.95 -9.42
C LYS A 15 -14.74 29.87 -8.51
N ILE A 16 -15.04 28.69 -9.06
CA ILE A 16 -15.65 27.59 -8.30
C ILE A 16 -14.67 27.13 -7.21
N ALA A 17 -13.40 26.92 -7.55
CA ALA A 17 -12.36 26.50 -6.61
C ALA A 17 -12.17 27.53 -5.49
N SER A 18 -12.06 28.82 -5.84
CA SER A 18 -11.91 29.89 -4.85
C SER A 18 -13.11 30.00 -3.90
N ASN A 19 -14.33 29.89 -4.43
CA ASN A 19 -15.53 29.93 -3.60
C ASN A 19 -15.56 28.72 -2.63
N LYS A 20 -15.20 27.53 -3.12
CA LYS A 20 -15.16 26.32 -2.29
C LYS A 20 -14.11 26.42 -1.17
N ILE A 21 -12.91 26.93 -1.51
CA ILE A 21 -11.84 27.12 -0.52
C ILE A 21 -12.26 28.12 0.56
N ASN A 22 -12.89 29.24 0.18
CA ASN A 22 -13.35 30.24 1.15
C ASN A 22 -14.44 29.66 2.05
N GLN A 23 -15.39 28.93 1.48
CA GLN A 23 -16.42 28.26 2.28
C GLN A 23 -15.82 27.24 3.26
N ASP A 24 -14.91 26.38 2.78
CA ASP A 24 -14.26 25.37 3.62
C ASP A 24 -13.42 26.01 4.73
N PHE A 25 -12.81 27.15 4.44
CA PHE A 25 -12.07 27.93 5.45
C PHE A 25 -13.01 28.51 6.54
N GLU A 26 -14.13 29.12 6.12
CA GLU A 26 -15.11 29.65 7.06
C GLU A 26 -15.71 28.53 7.92
N GLU A 27 -16.09 27.41 7.33
CA GLU A 27 -16.57 26.23 8.04
C GLU A 27 -15.53 25.71 9.06
N ALA A 28 -14.25 25.60 8.66
CA ALA A 28 -13.18 25.15 9.55
C ALA A 28 -12.86 26.10 10.71
N VAL A 29 -13.07 27.39 10.54
CA VAL A 29 -12.89 28.39 11.59
C VAL A 29 -14.03 28.35 12.62
N GLU A 30 -15.22 27.94 12.19
CA GLU A 30 -16.41 27.82 13.05
C GLU A 30 -16.54 26.45 13.74
N GLU A 31 -15.70 25.45 13.36
CA GLU A 31 -15.66 24.14 14.01
C GLU A 31 -15.22 24.25 15.48
N ASP A 32 -15.78 23.38 16.30
CA ASP A 32 -15.42 23.28 17.71
C ASP A 32 -13.97 22.83 17.90
N ASP A 33 -13.32 23.32 18.96
CA ASP A 33 -11.99 22.87 19.33
C ASP A 33 -11.96 21.36 19.65
N PRO A 34 -10.86 20.64 19.33
CA PRO A 34 -10.71 19.25 19.66
C PRO A 34 -10.90 18.96 21.14
N THR A 35 -11.61 17.90 21.47
CA THR A 35 -11.80 17.42 22.85
C THR A 35 -10.72 16.42 23.26
N GLU A 36 -10.57 16.14 24.55
CA GLU A 36 -9.65 15.09 25.02
C GLU A 36 -10.00 13.71 24.43
N ASP A 37 -11.28 13.40 24.27
CA ASP A 37 -11.73 12.13 23.70
C ASP A 37 -11.34 12.01 22.22
N SER A 38 -11.37 13.11 21.45
CA SER A 38 -10.98 13.10 20.03
C SER A 38 -9.52 12.75 19.80
N LEU A 39 -8.64 12.87 20.80
CA LEU A 39 -7.23 12.51 20.70
C LEU A 39 -7.00 11.00 20.49
N THR A 40 -7.95 10.19 20.90
CA THR A 40 -7.87 8.71 20.78
C THR A 40 -8.80 8.12 19.74
N GLU A 41 -9.64 8.94 19.11
CA GLU A 41 -10.50 8.50 18.02
C GLU A 41 -9.68 8.20 16.76
N HIS A 42 -10.11 7.18 16.03
CA HIS A 42 -9.53 6.81 14.73
C HIS A 42 -8.01 6.50 14.70
N ILE A 43 -7.38 6.24 15.86
CA ILE A 43 -5.96 5.84 15.91
C ILE A 43 -5.76 4.55 15.10
N PHE A 44 -6.67 3.60 15.22
CA PHE A 44 -6.62 2.34 14.49
C PHE A 44 -7.83 2.21 13.57
N ALA A 45 -7.59 1.67 12.37
CA ALA A 45 -8.68 1.26 11.49
C ALA A 45 -9.43 0.07 12.10
N PRO A 46 -10.74 -0.06 11.85
CA PRO A 46 -11.49 -1.25 12.24
C PRO A 46 -10.85 -2.50 11.65
N THR A 47 -10.64 -3.52 12.47
CA THR A 47 -10.11 -4.81 12.05
C THR A 47 -11.22 -5.84 12.06
N GLU A 48 -11.58 -6.36 10.90
CA GLU A 48 -12.66 -7.36 10.77
C GLU A 48 -12.21 -8.76 11.19
N VAL A 49 -10.90 -9.02 11.11
CA VAL A 49 -10.30 -10.32 11.42
C VAL A 49 -9.64 -10.23 12.79
N LEU A 50 -10.32 -10.68 13.82
CA LEU A 50 -9.83 -10.69 15.22
C LEU A 50 -9.25 -12.04 15.63
N GLU A 51 -9.53 -13.09 14.89
CA GLU A 51 -9.10 -14.44 15.19
C GLU A 51 -8.42 -15.07 13.97
N GLU A 52 -7.33 -15.79 14.23
CA GLU A 52 -6.67 -16.58 13.20
C GLU A 52 -7.58 -17.76 12.81
N LYS A 53 -7.82 -17.90 11.50
CA LYS A 53 -8.56 -19.02 10.93
C LYS A 53 -7.57 -19.94 10.21
N GLY A 54 -7.70 -21.21 10.47
CA GLY A 54 -6.85 -22.23 9.85
C GLY A 54 -5.95 -22.93 10.85
N GLU A 55 -5.21 -23.88 10.37
CA GLU A 55 -4.31 -24.71 11.13
C GLU A 55 -2.88 -24.45 10.67
N ARG A 56 -2.01 -24.06 11.62
CA ARG A 56 -0.61 -23.72 11.31
C ARG A 56 0.23 -24.91 10.88
N SER A 57 -0.11 -26.10 11.37
CA SER A 57 0.64 -27.33 11.10
C SER A 57 -0.34 -28.49 10.92
N PRO A 58 -1.10 -28.52 9.81
CA PRO A 58 -2.11 -29.54 9.58
C PRO A 58 -1.45 -30.94 9.51
N GLU A 59 -2.06 -31.89 10.20
CA GLU A 59 -1.63 -33.29 10.12
C GLU A 59 -1.78 -33.81 8.69
N GLU A 60 -0.91 -34.73 8.30
CA GLU A 60 -0.93 -35.38 6.97
C GLU A 60 -0.65 -34.45 5.77
N LYS A 61 -0.10 -33.23 6.00
CA LYS A 61 0.37 -32.36 4.92
C LYS A 61 1.87 -32.39 4.79
N GLU A 62 2.33 -32.38 3.55
CA GLU A 62 3.75 -32.31 3.26
C GLU A 62 4.32 -30.93 3.64
N PRO A 63 5.49 -30.88 4.30
CA PRO A 63 6.16 -29.62 4.60
C PRO A 63 6.44 -28.80 3.33
N THR A 64 6.17 -27.51 3.39
CA THR A 64 6.43 -26.57 2.31
C THR A 64 7.45 -25.53 2.78
N VAL A 65 8.37 -25.12 1.90
CA VAL A 65 9.30 -24.06 2.23
C VAL A 65 8.57 -22.71 2.36
N MET A 66 9.08 -21.85 3.23
CA MET A 66 8.43 -20.58 3.56
C MET A 66 8.18 -19.69 2.32
N VAL A 67 9.11 -19.67 1.37
CA VAL A 67 8.96 -18.86 0.15
C VAL A 67 7.79 -19.35 -0.72
N ASP A 68 7.59 -20.65 -0.85
CA ASP A 68 6.47 -21.22 -1.58
C ASP A 68 5.14 -20.97 -0.85
N SER A 69 5.14 -21.06 0.48
CA SER A 69 3.95 -20.71 1.28
C SER A 69 3.55 -19.24 1.09
N ALA A 70 4.52 -18.32 1.03
CA ALA A 70 4.26 -16.92 0.74
C ALA A 70 3.72 -16.72 -0.68
N LEU A 71 4.28 -17.40 -1.68
CA LEU A 71 3.79 -17.40 -3.06
C LEU A 71 2.34 -17.88 -3.15
N PHE A 72 2.02 -18.99 -2.48
CA PHE A 72 0.66 -19.54 -2.49
C PHE A 72 -0.34 -18.60 -1.82
N ALA A 73 0.02 -18.04 -0.67
CA ALA A 73 -0.84 -17.08 0.03
C ALA A 73 -1.13 -15.82 -0.81
N ILE A 74 -0.13 -15.25 -1.48
CA ILE A 74 -0.32 -14.10 -2.37
C ILE A 74 -1.22 -14.48 -3.56
N ARG A 75 -0.98 -15.64 -4.16
CA ARG A 75 -1.81 -16.13 -5.27
C ARG A 75 -3.27 -16.27 -4.87
N GLU A 76 -3.54 -16.92 -3.73
CA GLU A 76 -4.90 -17.11 -3.21
C GLU A 76 -5.61 -15.77 -2.92
N LEU A 77 -4.89 -14.79 -2.35
CA LEU A 77 -5.40 -13.43 -2.16
C LEU A 77 -5.76 -12.77 -3.49
N MET A 78 -4.89 -12.86 -4.49
CA MET A 78 -5.11 -12.26 -5.80
C MET A 78 -6.20 -12.96 -6.63
N GLU A 79 -6.40 -14.27 -6.42
CA GLU A 79 -7.50 -15.03 -7.01
C GLU A 79 -8.85 -14.67 -6.36
N SER A 80 -8.85 -14.38 -5.07
CA SER A 80 -10.08 -14.08 -4.32
C SER A 80 -10.51 -12.62 -4.40
N ASP A 81 -9.60 -11.70 -4.72
CA ASP A 81 -9.89 -10.25 -4.75
C ASP A 81 -9.11 -9.56 -5.88
N ASP A 82 -9.84 -9.10 -6.90
CA ASP A 82 -9.26 -8.41 -8.06
C ASP A 82 -8.63 -7.05 -7.73
N ARG A 83 -8.89 -6.51 -6.54
CA ARG A 83 -8.27 -5.27 -6.04
C ARG A 83 -6.85 -5.48 -5.52
N CYS A 84 -6.42 -6.72 -5.32
CA CYS A 84 -5.05 -7.02 -4.90
C CYS A 84 -4.06 -6.77 -6.03
N LEU A 85 -3.03 -5.99 -5.75
CA LEU A 85 -1.91 -5.70 -6.65
C LEU A 85 -0.61 -6.13 -5.97
N LEU A 86 0.33 -6.68 -6.72
CA LEU A 86 1.67 -7.01 -6.23
C LEU A 86 2.70 -6.19 -7.00
N TYR A 87 3.50 -5.39 -6.30
CA TYR A 87 4.55 -4.61 -6.95
C TYR A 87 5.75 -4.32 -6.06
N GLY A 88 6.84 -3.98 -6.69
CA GLY A 88 8.12 -3.66 -6.08
C GLY A 88 9.23 -3.70 -7.11
N GLN A 89 10.48 -3.70 -6.67
CA GLN A 89 11.62 -3.86 -7.56
C GLN A 89 11.74 -5.33 -7.98
N ASP A 90 11.86 -5.56 -9.28
CA ASP A 90 12.10 -6.89 -9.87
C ASP A 90 11.03 -7.96 -9.55
N VAL A 91 9.83 -7.54 -9.12
CA VAL A 91 8.72 -8.42 -8.75
C VAL A 91 7.98 -8.95 -9.99
N GLY A 92 7.78 -8.08 -10.98
CA GLY A 92 7.02 -8.37 -12.19
C GLY A 92 7.79 -9.15 -13.26
N GLY A 93 7.06 -9.52 -14.31
CA GLY A 93 7.61 -10.20 -15.47
C GLY A 93 8.19 -11.58 -15.15
N ARG A 94 9.44 -11.83 -15.58
CA ARG A 94 10.13 -13.11 -15.33
C ARG A 94 10.95 -13.15 -14.05
N LEU A 95 11.16 -12.00 -13.41
CA LEU A 95 12.04 -11.90 -12.25
C LEU A 95 11.39 -12.51 -11.01
N GLY A 96 10.19 -12.10 -10.67
CA GLY A 96 9.40 -12.73 -9.61
C GLY A 96 9.92 -12.47 -8.20
N GLY A 97 10.58 -11.33 -7.97
CA GLY A 97 11.23 -11.00 -6.70
C GLY A 97 12.60 -11.63 -6.53
N VAL A 98 13.38 -11.13 -5.55
CA VAL A 98 14.77 -11.56 -5.31
C VAL A 98 14.83 -13.04 -4.95
N PHE A 99 13.90 -13.52 -4.15
CA PHE A 99 13.81 -14.92 -3.73
C PHE A 99 12.77 -15.72 -4.51
N ARG A 100 12.29 -15.17 -5.63
CA ARG A 100 11.31 -15.79 -6.54
C ARG A 100 9.95 -16.09 -5.92
N GLU A 101 9.59 -15.44 -4.85
CA GLU A 101 8.31 -15.57 -4.16
C GLU A 101 7.11 -15.02 -4.95
N ALA A 102 7.39 -14.23 -6.00
CA ALA A 102 6.38 -13.81 -6.96
C ALA A 102 6.54 -14.51 -8.33
N ALA A 103 7.37 -15.56 -8.41
CA ALA A 103 7.59 -16.31 -9.64
C ALA A 103 6.25 -16.77 -10.22
N THR A 104 6.06 -16.58 -11.52
CA THR A 104 4.85 -16.92 -12.26
C THR A 104 3.61 -16.06 -12.02
N LEU A 105 3.54 -15.25 -10.95
CA LEU A 105 2.35 -14.43 -10.66
C LEU A 105 2.08 -13.40 -11.76
N ALA A 106 3.12 -12.74 -12.30
CA ALA A 106 2.95 -11.82 -13.44
C ALA A 106 2.41 -12.53 -14.70
N GLN A 107 2.76 -13.79 -14.91
CA GLN A 107 2.25 -14.60 -16.02
C GLN A 107 0.78 -14.98 -15.81
N GLN A 108 0.38 -15.19 -14.55
CA GLN A 108 -0.98 -15.59 -14.20
C GLN A 108 -1.94 -14.39 -14.17
N PHE A 109 -1.52 -13.28 -13.57
CA PHE A 109 -2.39 -12.12 -13.31
C PHE A 109 -2.17 -10.93 -14.25
N GLY A 110 -1.12 -10.97 -15.07
CA GLY A 110 -0.75 -9.90 -15.98
C GLY A 110 0.01 -8.74 -15.33
N ASP A 111 0.62 -7.92 -16.19
CA ASP A 111 1.47 -6.80 -15.77
C ASP A 111 0.67 -5.64 -15.14
N ASP A 112 -0.63 -5.60 -15.33
CA ASP A 112 -1.53 -4.62 -14.68
C ASP A 112 -1.70 -4.91 -13.18
N ARG A 113 -1.49 -6.14 -12.76
CA ARG A 113 -1.65 -6.55 -11.36
C ARG A 113 -0.35 -6.97 -10.69
N VAL A 114 0.67 -7.37 -11.45
CA VAL A 114 2.00 -7.75 -10.94
C VAL A 114 3.06 -7.03 -11.75
N PHE A 115 3.63 -5.95 -11.20
CA PHE A 115 4.49 -5.06 -11.97
C PHE A 115 5.71 -4.57 -11.19
N ASN A 116 6.67 -4.07 -11.96
CA ASN A 116 7.91 -3.49 -11.43
C ASN A 116 7.76 -2.00 -11.16
N THR A 117 8.43 -1.53 -10.14
CA THR A 117 8.66 -0.11 -9.89
C THR A 117 10.10 0.27 -10.21
N PRO A 118 10.42 1.56 -10.34
CA PRO A 118 11.79 2.03 -10.20
C PRO A 118 12.36 1.66 -8.82
N ILE A 119 13.69 1.74 -8.67
CA ILE A 119 14.38 1.58 -7.39
C ILE A 119 14.07 2.81 -6.53
N GLN A 120 12.98 2.76 -5.79
CA GLN A 120 12.49 3.87 -4.98
C GLN A 120 11.58 3.35 -3.87
N GLU A 121 12.15 3.02 -2.73
CA GLU A 121 11.43 2.42 -1.60
C GLU A 121 10.40 3.37 -0.99
N ALA A 122 10.68 4.67 -1.00
CA ALA A 122 9.70 5.67 -0.56
C ALA A 122 8.44 5.65 -1.45
N PHE A 123 8.58 5.49 -2.77
CA PHE A 123 7.45 5.33 -3.67
C PHE A 123 6.71 4.01 -3.42
N ILE A 124 7.45 2.91 -3.27
CA ILE A 124 6.86 1.57 -3.04
C ILE A 124 5.94 1.60 -1.82
N VAL A 125 6.41 2.14 -0.71
CA VAL A 125 5.62 2.23 0.52
C VAL A 125 4.57 3.34 0.44
N GLY A 126 4.95 4.55 0.03
CA GLY A 126 4.07 5.72 0.05
C GLY A 126 2.88 5.62 -0.91
N SER A 127 3.05 5.00 -2.09
CA SER A 127 1.96 4.82 -3.05
C SER A 127 0.80 3.96 -2.53
N THR A 128 1.04 3.14 -1.51
CA THR A 128 0.00 2.29 -0.90
C THR A 128 -1.14 3.10 -0.28
N VAL A 129 -0.85 4.31 0.21
CA VAL A 129 -1.87 5.22 0.77
C VAL A 129 -2.88 5.62 -0.31
N GLY A 130 -2.38 6.13 -1.44
CA GLY A 130 -3.26 6.52 -2.55
C GLY A 130 -4.01 5.34 -3.16
N MET A 131 -3.35 4.19 -3.32
CA MET A 131 -4.01 2.97 -3.81
C MET A 131 -5.11 2.49 -2.86
N SER A 132 -4.86 2.50 -1.56
CA SER A 132 -5.87 2.12 -0.57
C SER A 132 -7.05 3.10 -0.55
N ALA A 133 -6.79 4.40 -0.71
CA ALA A 133 -7.84 5.42 -0.74
C ALA A 133 -8.82 5.24 -1.91
N VAL A 134 -8.37 4.64 -3.02
CA VAL A 134 -9.26 4.28 -4.16
C VAL A 134 -9.75 2.83 -4.10
N GLY A 135 -9.56 2.15 -2.97
CA GLY A 135 -10.10 0.81 -2.70
C GLY A 135 -9.25 -0.36 -3.19
N LEU A 136 -8.03 -0.12 -3.67
CA LEU A 136 -7.08 -1.18 -4.00
C LEU A 136 -6.44 -1.77 -2.74
N LYS A 137 -5.90 -2.98 -2.84
CA LYS A 137 -5.21 -3.71 -1.78
C LYS A 137 -3.77 -4.03 -2.20
N PRO A 138 -2.85 -3.10 -2.04
CA PRO A 138 -1.47 -3.28 -2.47
C PRO A 138 -0.72 -4.28 -1.59
N ILE A 139 -0.02 -5.20 -2.23
CA ILE A 139 1.01 -6.05 -1.66
C ILE A 139 2.33 -5.55 -2.23
N VAL A 140 3.19 -4.99 -1.38
CA VAL A 140 4.41 -4.35 -1.85
C VAL A 140 5.64 -5.02 -1.28
N GLU A 141 6.70 -5.06 -2.07
CA GLU A 141 7.97 -5.66 -1.68
C GLU A 141 9.11 -4.65 -1.74
N VAL A 142 9.82 -4.54 -0.63
CA VAL A 142 11.17 -3.99 -0.55
C VAL A 142 12.13 -5.17 -0.49
N GLN A 143 13.05 -5.26 -1.44
CA GLN A 143 13.85 -6.46 -1.72
C GLN A 143 14.65 -7.00 -0.52
N PHE A 144 15.19 -6.09 0.31
CA PHE A 144 15.97 -6.43 1.50
C PHE A 144 15.68 -5.44 2.62
N ALA A 145 15.72 -5.90 3.86
CA ALA A 145 15.50 -5.06 5.03
C ALA A 145 16.48 -3.88 5.12
N ASP A 146 17.68 -4.05 4.62
CA ASP A 146 18.72 -3.01 4.58
C ASP A 146 18.31 -1.78 3.75
N TYR A 147 17.37 -1.94 2.83
CA TYR A 147 16.91 -0.88 1.92
C TYR A 147 15.61 -0.21 2.35
N ILE A 148 14.99 -0.66 3.44
CA ILE A 148 13.67 -0.15 3.87
C ILE A 148 13.68 1.32 4.31
N TRP A 149 14.84 1.89 4.67
CA TRP A 149 14.94 3.19 5.33
C TRP A 149 14.21 4.34 4.63
N PRO A 150 14.32 4.53 3.30
CA PRO A 150 13.52 5.56 2.62
C PRO A 150 12.02 5.28 2.68
N GLY A 151 11.64 3.99 2.69
CA GLY A 151 10.25 3.55 2.83
C GLY A 151 9.69 3.74 4.25
N LEU A 152 10.53 3.62 5.29
CA LEU A 152 10.11 3.84 6.67
C LEU A 152 9.63 5.27 6.92
N ASN A 153 10.24 6.26 6.24
CA ASN A 153 9.72 7.63 6.33
C ASN A 153 8.26 7.69 5.91
N GLN A 154 7.90 7.07 4.78
CA GLN A 154 6.51 7.01 4.30
C GLN A 154 5.62 6.17 5.22
N LEU A 155 6.15 5.08 5.79
CA LEU A 155 5.41 4.27 6.73
C LEU A 155 4.99 5.08 7.96
N PHE A 156 5.90 5.90 8.51
CA PHE A 156 5.63 6.69 9.72
C PHE A 156 4.84 7.97 9.45
N THR A 157 5.11 8.66 8.33
CA THR A 157 4.49 9.98 8.07
C THR A 157 3.15 9.86 7.38
N GLU A 158 2.95 8.85 6.53
CA GLU A 158 1.77 8.72 5.70
C GLU A 158 0.91 7.51 6.08
N VAL A 159 1.47 6.29 6.00
CA VAL A 159 0.69 5.06 6.18
C VAL A 159 0.09 4.99 7.59
N SER A 160 0.89 5.18 8.63
CA SER A 160 0.44 5.05 10.02
C SER A 160 -0.55 6.14 10.46
N ARG A 161 -0.53 7.30 9.80
CA ARG A 161 -1.33 8.46 10.20
C ARG A 161 -2.58 8.67 9.34
N SER A 162 -2.67 8.04 8.18
CA SER A 162 -3.75 8.26 7.22
C SER A 162 -5.14 8.08 7.85
N ASN A 163 -5.35 7.00 8.59
CA ASN A 163 -6.64 6.73 9.23
C ASN A 163 -7.01 7.81 10.25
N TYR A 164 -6.07 8.23 11.09
CA TYR A 164 -6.27 9.28 12.09
C TYR A 164 -6.55 10.64 11.45
N LEU A 165 -5.67 11.10 10.55
CA LEU A 165 -5.77 12.41 9.92
C LEU A 165 -7.02 12.57 9.04
N THR A 166 -7.57 11.48 8.54
CA THR A 166 -8.79 11.48 7.72
C THR A 166 -10.05 11.12 8.51
N GLN A 167 -9.97 11.08 9.83
CA GLN A 167 -11.09 10.72 10.69
C GLN A 167 -11.74 9.39 10.29
N GLY A 168 -10.90 8.38 10.04
CA GLY A 168 -11.33 7.05 9.65
C GLY A 168 -11.77 6.88 8.18
N LYS A 169 -11.68 7.91 7.35
CA LYS A 169 -12.14 7.85 5.95
C LYS A 169 -11.22 7.04 5.04
N TRP A 170 -9.90 7.06 5.29
CA TRP A 170 -8.89 6.42 4.45
C TRP A 170 -7.96 5.50 5.25
N PRO A 171 -8.46 4.34 5.70
CA PRO A 171 -7.60 3.30 6.24
C PRO A 171 -6.69 2.75 5.14
N VAL A 172 -5.44 2.46 5.47
CA VAL A 172 -4.49 1.88 4.51
C VAL A 172 -4.51 0.36 4.62
N SER A 173 -5.03 -0.30 3.59
CA SER A 173 -5.07 -1.76 3.45
C SER A 173 -3.88 -2.22 2.62
N MET A 174 -2.76 -2.57 3.25
CA MET A 174 -1.55 -3.00 2.55
C MET A 174 -0.88 -4.18 3.24
N ILE A 175 -0.10 -4.92 2.46
CA ILE A 175 0.89 -5.86 2.97
C ILE A 175 2.27 -5.36 2.53
N LEU A 176 3.15 -5.08 3.48
CA LEU A 176 4.56 -4.77 3.21
C LEU A 176 5.41 -6.02 3.45
N ARG A 177 6.06 -6.49 2.38
CA ARG A 177 6.98 -7.62 2.43
C ARG A 177 8.41 -7.09 2.43
N VAL A 178 9.18 -7.54 3.41
CA VAL A 178 10.59 -7.14 3.56
C VAL A 178 11.38 -8.40 3.93
N PRO A 179 12.05 -9.05 2.99
CA PRO A 179 12.91 -10.18 3.29
C PRO A 179 14.06 -9.81 4.22
N ILE A 180 14.27 -10.66 5.22
CA ILE A 180 15.37 -10.49 6.19
C ILE A 180 15.97 -11.87 6.51
N GLY A 181 17.23 -11.92 6.89
CA GLY A 181 17.88 -13.16 7.32
C GLY A 181 19.30 -13.28 6.80
N ALA A 182 19.91 -14.41 7.08
CA ALA A 182 21.24 -14.75 6.59
C ALA A 182 21.13 -15.40 5.21
N TYR A 183 21.57 -14.70 4.18
CA TYR A 183 21.48 -15.14 2.78
C TYR A 183 22.77 -15.82 2.28
N GLY A 184 23.55 -16.41 3.17
CA GLY A 184 24.84 -16.98 2.84
C GLY A 184 25.95 -15.94 2.81
N SER A 185 26.74 -15.87 1.74
CA SER A 185 27.85 -14.94 1.59
C SER A 185 27.43 -13.63 0.92
N GLY A 186 26.44 -12.95 1.48
CA GLY A 186 26.03 -11.63 1.05
C GLY A 186 27.09 -10.56 1.30
N GLY A 187 27.02 -9.46 0.54
CA GLY A 187 27.86 -8.28 0.77
C GLY A 187 27.44 -7.52 2.05
N PRO A 188 28.23 -6.49 2.45
CA PRO A 188 27.97 -5.75 3.69
C PRO A 188 26.65 -4.95 3.70
N TYR A 189 25.98 -4.85 2.56
CA TYR A 189 24.71 -4.11 2.40
C TYR A 189 23.49 -5.04 2.25
N HIS A 190 23.67 -6.31 2.50
CA HIS A 190 22.62 -7.32 2.37
C HIS A 190 22.57 -8.18 3.63
#